data_d12a849480d5d2afc9f3653552e27a70
#
_entry.id   d12a849480d5d2afc9f3653552e27a70
#
_cell.length_a   1.000
_cell.length_b   1.000
_cell.length_c   1.000
_cell.angle_alpha   90.00
_cell.angle_beta   90.00
_cell.angle_gamma   90.00
#
_symmetry.space_group_name_H-M   'P 1'
#
loop_
_entity.id
_entity.type
_entity.pdbx_description
1 polymer ?
#
loop_
_entity_poly.entity_id
_entity_poly.type
_entity_poly.pdbx_seq_one_letter_code
_entity_poly.pdbx_strand_id
1 'polypeptide(L)'
;MKFPRRMPHFRSLKFAPFALISLFLFSNLTGLLFSHVLAPVASASPDAFYIPADIPSSGNQDLDKIIFQVSQDQGVDPRFIHAVIWQESKYDVHARSHAGAQGLMQLMPATAKRFGCEHPDDPVENVTAGTKYLSWLLKRFSGNVELALAGYNAGEGSVDKYDGIPPFNETQHYVKIISERYGKTYHPIPTN
;
A
#
# COMPACT_ATOMS: atom_id res chain seq x y z
N MET A 1 -43.07 44.94 -8.18
CA MET A 1 -43.04 45.27 -9.64
C MET A 1 -42.49 44.08 -10.39
N LYS A 2 -43.36 43.43 -11.13
CA LYS A 2 -43.37 42.79 -12.45
C LYS A 2 -42.07 42.15 -12.96
N PHE A 3 -42.15 40.80 -13.12
CA PHE A 3 -41.44 39.99 -14.11
C PHE A 3 -41.62 40.46 -15.56
N PRO A 4 -40.79 40.06 -16.53
CA PRO A 4 -41.13 38.81 -17.23
C PRO A 4 -39.95 37.91 -17.65
N ARG A 5 -40.34 36.63 -17.80
CA ARG A 5 -39.67 35.51 -18.47
C ARG A 5 -39.39 35.81 -19.97
N ARG A 6 -38.32 35.21 -20.52
CA ARG A 6 -38.28 34.64 -21.87
C ARG A 6 -37.31 33.49 -21.97
N MET A 7 -37.82 32.32 -22.30
CA MET A 7 -37.08 31.21 -22.89
C MET A 7 -36.93 31.40 -24.41
N PRO A 8 -35.93 30.84 -25.04
CA PRO A 8 -35.99 30.50 -26.46
C PRO A 8 -35.96 28.98 -26.69
N HIS A 9 -36.78 28.65 -27.60
CA HIS A 9 -37.21 27.50 -28.32
C HIS A 9 -36.15 26.45 -28.68
N PHE A 10 -36.53 25.19 -28.43
CA PHE A 10 -36.05 23.97 -29.09
C PHE A 10 -36.27 24.06 -30.61
N ARG A 11 -35.22 23.79 -31.38
CA ARG A 11 -35.31 23.44 -32.79
C ARG A 11 -34.91 21.99 -32.98
N SER A 12 -35.91 21.20 -33.25
CA SER A 12 -35.86 19.84 -33.79
C SER A 12 -35.10 19.82 -35.13
N LEU A 13 -34.11 18.94 -35.26
CA LEU A 13 -33.54 18.60 -36.55
C LEU A 13 -33.75 17.11 -36.83
N LYS A 14 -34.38 16.90 -38.02
CA LYS A 14 -34.97 15.64 -38.49
C LYS A 14 -33.90 14.66 -38.98
N PHE A 15 -34.17 13.40 -38.73
CA PHE A 15 -33.52 12.24 -39.34
C PHE A 15 -33.69 12.20 -40.86
N ALA A 16 -32.65 11.78 -41.57
CA ALA A 16 -32.78 11.15 -42.87
C ALA A 16 -31.72 10.03 -43.00
N PRO A 17 -32.12 8.86 -43.54
CA PRO A 17 -31.23 7.71 -43.67
C PRO A 17 -30.60 7.70 -45.07
N PHE A 18 -29.32 7.34 -45.16
CA PHE A 18 -28.74 6.91 -46.43
C PHE A 18 -28.01 5.58 -46.24
N ALA A 19 -28.65 4.56 -46.74
CA ALA A 19 -28.03 3.30 -47.08
C ALA A 19 -27.25 3.46 -48.40
N LEU A 20 -26.00 3.03 -48.42
CA LEU A 20 -25.32 2.70 -49.66
C LEU A 20 -24.40 1.51 -49.44
N ILE A 21 -24.89 0.39 -49.98
CA ILE A 21 -24.16 -0.84 -50.24
C ILE A 21 -23.17 -0.55 -51.36
N SER A 22 -21.90 -0.83 -51.13
CA SER A 22 -20.93 -0.96 -52.22
C SER A 22 -20.12 -2.25 -52.01
N LEU A 23 -20.48 -3.18 -52.84
CA LEU A 23 -19.84 -4.45 -53.12
C LEU A 23 -18.59 -4.18 -53.96
N PHE A 24 -17.40 -4.54 -53.51
CA PHE A 24 -16.24 -4.69 -54.41
C PHE A 24 -15.57 -6.06 -54.19
N LEU A 25 -15.61 -6.79 -55.31
CA LEU A 25 -15.00 -8.09 -55.52
C LEU A 25 -13.51 -7.94 -55.90
N PHE A 26 -12.74 -8.88 -55.41
CA PHE A 26 -11.51 -9.49 -55.95
C PHE A 26 -10.31 -8.61 -56.36
N SER A 27 -9.20 -8.83 -55.67
CA SER A 27 -8.01 -9.36 -56.36
C SER A 27 -7.07 -10.08 -55.37
N ASN A 28 -6.77 -11.31 -55.74
CA ASN A 28 -5.68 -12.11 -55.17
C ASN A 28 -4.34 -11.44 -55.49
N LEU A 29 -3.47 -11.31 -54.52
CA LEU A 29 -2.04 -11.46 -54.72
C LEU A 29 -1.32 -11.76 -53.43
N THR A 30 -0.81 -12.99 -53.34
CA THR A 30 0.43 -13.50 -52.71
C THR A 30 0.74 -13.02 -51.29
N GLY A 31 0.56 -13.93 -50.36
CA GLY A 31 1.42 -14.47 -49.36
C GLY A 31 2.54 -13.61 -48.77
N LEU A 32 2.30 -13.13 -47.57
CA LEU A 32 3.34 -13.12 -46.57
C LEU A 32 2.67 -13.55 -45.26
N LEU A 33 2.94 -14.81 -44.90
CA LEU A 33 2.58 -15.35 -43.59
C LEU A 33 3.39 -14.63 -42.51
N PHE A 34 2.83 -13.53 -41.99
CA PHE A 34 3.18 -13.11 -40.64
C PHE A 34 2.38 -14.01 -39.70
N SER A 35 2.98 -15.16 -39.38
CA SER A 35 2.60 -15.87 -38.19
C SER A 35 3.01 -15.01 -37.00
N HIS A 36 2.13 -14.08 -36.59
CA HIS A 36 2.15 -13.59 -35.24
C HIS A 36 1.84 -14.82 -34.38
N VAL A 37 2.91 -15.45 -33.89
CA VAL A 37 2.82 -16.30 -32.72
C VAL A 37 2.31 -15.38 -31.62
N LEU A 38 0.97 -15.36 -31.48
CA LEU A 38 0.35 -14.91 -30.23
C LEU A 38 0.90 -15.86 -29.19
N ALA A 39 1.96 -15.41 -28.48
CA ALA A 39 2.33 -16.07 -27.26
C ALA A 39 1.04 -16.20 -26.44
N PRO A 40 0.72 -17.39 -25.91
CA PRO A 40 -0.44 -17.50 -25.07
C PRO A 40 -0.26 -16.49 -23.95
N VAL A 41 -1.14 -15.50 -23.88
CA VAL A 41 -1.32 -14.71 -22.68
C VAL A 41 -1.69 -15.75 -21.66
N ALA A 42 -0.74 -16.10 -20.80
CA ALA A 42 -0.99 -16.98 -19.69
C ALA A 42 -2.19 -16.34 -18.98
N SER A 43 -3.33 -17.00 -19.08
CA SER A 43 -4.52 -16.61 -18.32
C SER A 43 -4.12 -16.74 -16.86
N ALA A 44 -3.73 -15.63 -16.24
CA ALA A 44 -3.61 -15.58 -14.81
C ALA A 44 -4.96 -16.06 -14.28
N SER A 45 -4.95 -17.11 -13.48
CA SER A 45 -6.17 -17.58 -12.81
C SER A 45 -6.79 -16.36 -12.12
N PRO A 46 -8.13 -16.19 -12.17
CA PRO A 46 -8.79 -15.04 -11.54
C PRO A 46 -8.51 -14.91 -10.04
N ASP A 47 -7.93 -15.95 -9.43
CA ASP A 47 -7.56 -16.02 -8.00
C ASP A 47 -6.06 -15.81 -7.74
N ALA A 48 -5.26 -15.41 -8.74
CA ALA A 48 -3.84 -15.14 -8.51
C ALA A 48 -3.70 -13.83 -7.73
N PHE A 49 -3.41 -13.94 -6.44
CA PHE A 49 -3.07 -12.80 -5.59
C PHE A 49 -1.80 -12.12 -6.14
N TYR A 50 -1.98 -10.92 -6.68
CA TYR A 50 -0.91 -10.18 -7.32
C TYR A 50 -0.30 -9.14 -6.37
N ILE A 51 0.99 -9.28 -6.09
CA ILE A 51 1.78 -8.27 -5.40
C ILE A 51 2.61 -7.55 -6.47
N PRO A 52 2.54 -6.20 -6.58
CA PRO A 52 3.38 -5.44 -7.51
C PRO A 52 4.87 -5.71 -7.31
N ALA A 53 5.62 -5.78 -8.42
CA ALA A 53 7.04 -6.17 -8.40
C ALA A 53 7.97 -5.14 -7.72
N ASP A 54 7.49 -3.92 -7.48
CA ASP A 54 8.21 -2.87 -6.75
C ASP A 54 8.09 -2.98 -5.23
N ILE A 55 7.26 -3.94 -4.74
CA ILE A 55 7.14 -4.22 -3.31
C ILE A 55 8.22 -5.23 -2.92
N PRO A 56 9.00 -4.97 -1.84
CA PRO A 56 9.99 -5.92 -1.36
C PRO A 56 9.38 -7.26 -0.97
N SER A 57 10.16 -8.33 -1.07
CA SER A 57 9.76 -9.65 -0.58
C SER A 57 10.51 -10.02 0.70
N SER A 58 9.81 -10.69 1.61
CA SER A 58 10.39 -11.31 2.79
C SER A 58 11.14 -12.62 2.48
N GLY A 59 10.94 -13.16 1.27
CA GLY A 59 11.35 -14.52 0.89
C GLY A 59 10.31 -15.60 1.25
N ASN A 60 9.21 -15.22 1.90
CA ASN A 60 8.08 -16.09 2.23
C ASN A 60 6.80 -15.52 1.62
N GLN A 61 6.24 -16.21 0.62
CA GLN A 61 5.07 -15.74 -0.12
C GLN A 61 3.82 -15.55 0.76
N ASP A 62 3.63 -16.37 1.77
CA ASP A 62 2.46 -16.26 2.64
C ASP A 62 2.60 -15.03 3.56
N LEU A 63 3.80 -14.75 4.06
CA LEU A 63 4.06 -13.53 4.81
C LEU A 63 3.91 -12.27 3.93
N ASP A 64 4.41 -12.32 2.69
CA ASP A 64 4.28 -11.21 1.74
C ASP A 64 2.79 -10.91 1.43
N LYS A 65 1.95 -11.95 1.29
CA LYS A 65 0.49 -11.78 1.15
C LYS A 65 -0.14 -11.14 2.38
N ILE A 66 0.24 -11.58 3.59
CA ILE A 66 -0.23 -10.99 4.85
C ILE A 66 0.12 -9.51 4.90
N ILE A 67 1.39 -9.17 4.64
CA ILE A 67 1.85 -7.77 4.68
C ILE A 67 1.07 -6.93 3.67
N PHE A 68 0.92 -7.43 2.44
CA PHE A 68 0.18 -6.71 1.39
C PHE A 68 -1.29 -6.53 1.74
N GLN A 69 -1.99 -7.58 2.21
CA GLN A 69 -3.39 -7.48 2.62
C GLN A 69 -3.58 -6.49 3.76
N VAL A 70 -2.77 -6.60 4.82
CA VAL A 70 -2.82 -5.67 5.96
C VAL A 70 -2.51 -4.24 5.53
N SER A 71 -1.60 -4.05 4.57
CA SER A 71 -1.29 -2.74 4.02
C SER A 71 -2.52 -2.07 3.39
N GLN A 72 -3.29 -2.83 2.61
CA GLN A 72 -4.55 -2.35 2.01
C GLN A 72 -5.60 -2.04 3.08
N ASP A 73 -5.79 -2.93 4.05
CA ASP A 73 -6.79 -2.78 5.12
C ASP A 73 -6.50 -1.57 6.03
N GLN A 74 -5.23 -1.26 6.27
CA GLN A 74 -4.82 -0.16 7.16
C GLN A 74 -4.43 1.13 6.41
N GLY A 75 -4.40 1.10 5.06
CA GLY A 75 -3.98 2.23 4.23
C GLY A 75 -2.52 2.63 4.44
N VAL A 76 -1.63 1.66 4.71
CA VAL A 76 -0.20 1.90 4.93
C VAL A 76 0.61 1.29 3.79
N ASP A 77 1.53 2.07 3.21
CA ASP A 77 2.40 1.60 2.14
C ASP A 77 3.11 0.28 2.52
N PRO A 78 2.94 -0.82 1.76
CA PRO A 78 3.55 -2.10 2.08
C PRO A 78 5.08 -2.02 2.13
N ARG A 79 5.71 -1.13 1.35
CA ARG A 79 7.17 -0.92 1.38
C ARG A 79 7.61 -0.36 2.73
N PHE A 80 6.77 0.49 3.34
CA PHE A 80 7.04 1.01 4.68
C PHE A 80 6.93 -0.09 5.74
N ILE A 81 5.90 -0.94 5.66
CA ILE A 81 5.72 -2.08 6.57
C ILE A 81 6.92 -3.04 6.44
N HIS A 82 7.33 -3.39 5.21
CA HIS A 82 8.50 -4.23 4.96
C HIS A 82 9.79 -3.65 5.56
N ALA A 83 9.99 -2.33 5.42
CA ALA A 83 11.18 -1.66 5.97
C ALA A 83 11.23 -1.73 7.50
N VAL A 84 10.07 -1.56 8.17
CA VAL A 84 9.94 -1.70 9.62
C VAL A 84 10.17 -3.14 10.05
N ILE A 85 9.47 -4.13 9.48
CA ILE A 85 9.63 -5.56 9.84
C ILE A 85 11.08 -6.01 9.66
N TRP A 86 11.73 -5.59 8.56
CA TRP A 86 13.14 -5.90 8.36
C TRP A 86 14.01 -5.35 9.48
N GLN A 87 13.78 -4.11 9.92
CA GLN A 87 14.57 -3.50 11.00
C GLN A 87 14.31 -4.17 12.35
N GLU A 88 13.06 -4.54 12.63
CA GLU A 88 12.64 -5.11 13.90
C GLU A 88 13.08 -6.57 14.08
N SER A 89 12.86 -7.41 13.09
CA SER A 89 13.00 -8.86 13.25
C SER A 89 13.78 -9.56 12.14
N LYS A 90 14.09 -8.90 11.04
CA LYS A 90 14.58 -9.56 9.81
C LYS A 90 13.61 -10.65 9.32
N TYR A 91 12.31 -10.44 9.52
CA TYR A 91 11.22 -11.37 9.24
C TYR A 91 11.20 -12.64 10.14
N ASP A 92 11.86 -12.62 11.28
CA ASP A 92 11.73 -13.69 12.27
C ASP A 92 10.41 -13.53 13.05
N VAL A 93 9.50 -14.49 12.82
CA VAL A 93 8.18 -14.53 13.47
C VAL A 93 8.28 -14.69 15.00
N HIS A 94 9.34 -15.37 15.46
CA HIS A 94 9.56 -15.67 16.87
C HIS A 94 10.56 -14.73 17.55
N ALA A 95 10.92 -13.63 16.89
CA ALA A 95 11.86 -12.66 17.44
C ALA A 95 11.42 -12.16 18.83
N ARG A 96 12.39 -12.08 19.75
CA ARG A 96 12.21 -11.59 21.14
C ARG A 96 13.35 -10.64 21.48
N SER A 97 13.03 -9.46 21.97
CA SER A 97 14.04 -8.57 22.52
C SER A 97 14.23 -8.78 24.01
N HIS A 98 15.38 -8.37 24.55
CA HIS A 98 15.63 -8.39 26.00
C HIS A 98 14.65 -7.48 26.77
N ALA A 99 14.09 -6.46 26.13
CA ALA A 99 13.07 -5.58 26.72
C ALA A 99 11.66 -6.17 26.69
N GLY A 100 11.47 -7.35 26.06
CA GLY A 100 10.18 -8.03 25.98
C GLY A 100 9.35 -7.69 24.75
N ALA A 101 9.91 -7.04 23.73
CA ALA A 101 9.25 -6.86 22.45
C ALA A 101 9.16 -8.20 21.68
N GLN A 102 8.10 -8.43 20.90
CA GLN A 102 7.75 -9.74 20.35
C GLN A 102 7.31 -9.69 18.88
N GLY A 103 7.72 -10.73 18.14
CA GLY A 103 7.27 -11.05 16.79
C GLY A 103 7.84 -10.16 15.70
N LEU A 104 7.23 -10.27 14.50
CA LEU A 104 7.69 -9.62 13.27
C LEU A 104 7.94 -8.12 13.40
N MET A 105 7.04 -7.41 14.08
CA MET A 105 7.08 -5.96 14.25
C MET A 105 7.51 -5.54 15.68
N GLN A 106 8.06 -6.47 16.45
CA GLN A 106 8.61 -6.26 17.79
C GLN A 106 7.70 -5.42 18.70
N LEU A 107 6.47 -5.89 18.87
CA LEU A 107 5.50 -5.19 19.71
C LEU A 107 5.79 -5.40 21.19
N MET A 108 5.90 -4.29 21.93
CA MET A 108 5.88 -4.35 23.39
C MET A 108 4.50 -4.83 23.88
N PRO A 109 4.40 -5.58 24.99
CA PRO A 109 3.12 -6.14 25.46
C PRO A 109 2.00 -5.12 25.61
N ALA A 110 2.32 -3.91 26.08
CA ALA A 110 1.33 -2.82 26.19
C ALA A 110 0.82 -2.34 24.82
N THR A 111 1.71 -2.26 23.83
CA THR A 111 1.38 -1.88 22.44
C THR A 111 0.58 -3.00 21.78
N ALA A 112 0.98 -4.25 21.92
CA ALA A 112 0.25 -5.41 21.42
C ALA A 112 -1.20 -5.41 21.92
N LYS A 113 -1.40 -5.27 23.22
CA LYS A 113 -2.73 -5.18 23.84
C LYS A 113 -3.53 -3.99 23.30
N ARG A 114 -2.91 -2.79 23.19
CA ARG A 114 -3.58 -1.56 22.72
C ARG A 114 -4.11 -1.71 21.31
N PHE A 115 -3.41 -2.42 20.42
CA PHE A 115 -3.75 -2.58 19.02
C PHE A 115 -4.36 -3.94 18.68
N GLY A 116 -4.65 -4.78 19.68
CA GLY A 116 -5.45 -6.01 19.53
C GLY A 116 -4.65 -7.21 19.02
N CYS A 117 -3.40 -7.38 19.47
CA CYS A 117 -2.61 -8.58 19.25
C CYS A 117 -2.57 -9.40 20.54
N GLU A 118 -3.19 -10.56 20.53
CA GLU A 118 -3.20 -11.50 21.66
C GLU A 118 -2.11 -12.55 21.54
N HIS A 119 -1.77 -12.92 20.29
CA HIS A 119 -0.75 -13.93 19.96
C HIS A 119 0.38 -13.29 19.13
N PRO A 120 1.40 -12.68 19.77
CA PRO A 120 2.47 -11.96 19.05
C PRO A 120 3.31 -12.83 18.10
N ASP A 121 3.24 -14.15 18.20
CA ASP A 121 3.86 -15.11 17.28
C ASP A 121 2.97 -15.46 16.08
N ASP A 122 1.71 -15.02 16.06
CA ASP A 122 0.85 -15.12 14.89
C ASP A 122 1.18 -13.98 13.91
N PRO A 123 1.62 -14.30 12.68
CA PRO A 123 2.02 -13.27 11.71
C PRO A 123 0.90 -12.29 11.37
N VAL A 124 -0.35 -12.77 11.29
CA VAL A 124 -1.50 -11.93 10.94
C VAL A 124 -1.79 -10.94 12.05
N GLU A 125 -1.85 -11.41 13.31
CA GLU A 125 -2.11 -10.56 14.46
C GLU A 125 -1.00 -9.54 14.66
N ASN A 126 0.26 -9.99 14.59
CA ASN A 126 1.42 -9.12 14.83
C ASN A 126 1.55 -8.02 13.78
N VAL A 127 1.49 -8.39 12.48
CA VAL A 127 1.58 -7.43 11.38
C VAL A 127 0.37 -6.48 11.40
N THR A 128 -0.83 -6.99 11.69
CA THR A 128 -2.04 -6.14 11.77
C THR A 128 -1.90 -5.10 12.89
N ALA A 129 -1.52 -5.50 14.09
CA ALA A 129 -1.40 -4.60 15.23
C ALA A 129 -0.26 -3.58 15.05
N GLY A 130 0.91 -4.03 14.56
CA GLY A 130 2.04 -3.15 14.28
C GLY A 130 1.72 -2.12 13.19
N THR A 131 1.01 -2.54 12.14
CA THR A 131 0.59 -1.65 11.07
C THR A 131 -0.49 -0.66 11.54
N LYS A 132 -1.43 -1.08 12.39
CA LYS A 132 -2.38 -0.15 13.05
C LYS A 132 -1.64 0.91 13.86
N TYR A 133 -0.60 0.52 14.58
CA TYR A 133 0.21 1.48 15.36
C TYR A 133 0.95 2.44 14.42
N LEU A 134 1.57 1.97 13.34
CA LEU A 134 2.19 2.82 12.32
C LEU A 134 1.18 3.79 11.68
N SER A 135 0.00 3.30 11.29
CA SER A 135 -1.08 4.12 10.73
C SER A 135 -1.51 5.21 11.71
N TRP A 136 -1.65 4.87 12.99
CA TRP A 136 -1.99 5.83 14.03
C TRP A 136 -0.90 6.89 14.22
N LEU A 137 0.38 6.49 14.22
CA LEU A 137 1.51 7.43 14.33
C LEU A 137 1.61 8.35 13.12
N LEU A 138 1.45 7.81 11.90
CA LEU A 138 1.42 8.63 10.68
C LEU A 138 0.30 9.68 10.73
N LYS A 139 -0.90 9.31 11.17
CA LYS A 139 -2.00 10.27 11.36
C LYS A 139 -1.67 11.31 12.42
N ARG A 140 -1.11 10.89 13.56
CA ARG A 140 -0.72 11.77 14.66
C ARG A 140 0.30 12.81 14.23
N PHE A 141 1.28 12.41 13.43
CA PHE A 141 2.38 13.27 12.97
C PHE A 141 2.18 13.78 11.54
N SER A 142 0.94 13.88 11.06
CA SER A 142 0.57 14.49 9.76
C SER A 142 1.34 13.90 8.56
N GLY A 143 1.59 12.60 8.56
CA GLY A 143 2.31 11.88 7.50
C GLY A 143 3.84 11.99 7.58
N ASN A 144 4.39 12.60 8.63
CA ASN A 144 5.83 12.69 8.81
C ASN A 144 6.41 11.31 9.17
N VAL A 145 7.12 10.70 8.22
CA VAL A 145 7.72 9.36 8.34
C VAL A 145 8.72 9.32 9.48
N GLU A 146 9.60 10.31 9.60
CA GLU A 146 10.67 10.31 10.59
C GLU A 146 10.11 10.41 12.02
N LEU A 147 9.08 11.24 12.23
CA LEU A 147 8.40 11.33 13.53
C LEU A 147 7.57 10.09 13.86
N ALA A 148 6.93 9.48 12.84
CA ALA A 148 6.20 8.22 13.04
C ALA A 148 7.16 7.09 13.45
N LEU A 149 8.32 6.98 12.81
CA LEU A 149 9.36 6.01 13.17
C LEU A 149 9.94 6.28 14.56
N ALA A 150 10.19 7.55 14.90
CA ALA A 150 10.65 7.92 16.25
C ALA A 150 9.61 7.55 17.32
N GLY A 151 8.32 7.79 17.01
CA GLY A 151 7.21 7.39 17.89
C GLY A 151 7.07 5.87 18.03
N TYR A 152 7.32 5.13 16.94
CA TYR A 152 7.28 3.67 16.95
C TYR A 152 8.36 3.07 17.88
N ASN A 153 9.59 3.57 17.75
CA ASN A 153 10.73 3.06 18.54
C ASN A 153 10.76 3.60 19.97
N ALA A 154 10.59 4.92 20.16
CA ALA A 154 10.75 5.56 21.48
C ALA A 154 9.44 5.86 22.22
N GLY A 155 8.29 5.57 21.58
CA GLY A 155 6.97 5.99 22.03
C GLY A 155 6.62 7.42 21.65
N GLU A 156 5.36 7.65 21.33
CA GLU A 156 4.83 8.97 20.93
C GLU A 156 5.04 10.05 21.98
N GLY A 157 4.99 9.67 23.26
CA GLY A 157 5.24 10.61 24.37
C GLY A 157 6.66 11.17 24.41
N SER A 158 7.65 10.40 23.90
CA SER A 158 9.02 10.89 23.76
C SER A 158 9.11 11.94 22.63
N VAL A 159 8.43 11.69 21.52
CA VAL A 159 8.38 12.66 20.40
C VAL A 159 7.71 13.97 20.84
N ASP A 160 6.60 13.88 21.58
CA ASP A 160 5.92 15.04 22.14
C ASP A 160 6.82 15.82 23.11
N LYS A 161 7.53 15.10 24.00
CA LYS A 161 8.40 15.71 25.00
C LYS A 161 9.56 16.50 24.40
N TYR A 162 10.13 15.98 23.30
CA TYR A 162 11.30 16.58 22.65
C TYR A 162 10.91 17.45 21.44
N ASP A 163 9.62 17.59 21.14
CA ASP A 163 9.11 18.32 19.97
C ASP A 163 9.82 17.88 18.67
N GLY A 164 10.01 16.58 18.53
CA GLY A 164 10.74 16.00 17.40
C GLY A 164 11.35 14.64 17.70
N ILE A 165 12.36 14.25 16.90
CA ILE A 165 13.09 13.00 17.12
C ILE A 165 13.86 13.10 18.43
N PRO A 166 13.60 12.22 19.43
CA PRO A 166 14.30 12.27 20.69
C PRO A 166 15.82 12.10 20.54
N PRO A 167 16.66 12.72 21.39
CA PRO A 167 18.11 12.62 21.30
C PRO A 167 18.64 11.29 21.86
N PHE A 168 17.95 10.19 21.53
CA PHE A 168 18.34 8.84 21.87
C PHE A 168 19.09 8.23 20.69
N ASN A 169 20.34 7.79 20.90
CA ASN A 169 21.18 7.23 19.83
C ASN A 169 20.48 6.09 19.07
N GLU A 170 19.78 5.21 19.80
CA GLU A 170 19.03 4.10 19.22
C GLU A 170 17.91 4.61 18.28
N THR A 171 17.11 5.56 18.77
CA THR A 171 15.97 6.10 17.99
C THR A 171 16.45 6.86 16.75
N GLN A 172 17.51 7.68 16.89
CA GLN A 172 18.08 8.40 15.75
C GLN A 172 18.63 7.45 14.68
N HIS A 173 19.29 6.37 15.12
CA HIS A 173 19.80 5.33 14.22
C HIS A 173 18.65 4.55 13.56
N TYR A 174 17.62 4.19 14.30
CA TYR A 174 16.42 3.53 13.81
C TYR A 174 15.73 4.35 12.71
N VAL A 175 15.45 5.62 12.99
CA VAL A 175 14.85 6.54 12.03
C VAL A 175 15.70 6.65 10.77
N LYS A 176 17.01 6.84 10.92
CA LYS A 176 17.95 6.96 9.79
C LYS A 176 17.90 5.74 8.88
N ILE A 177 18.07 4.52 9.44
CA ILE A 177 18.14 3.28 8.65
C ILE A 177 16.83 3.03 7.88
N ILE A 178 15.68 3.21 8.54
CA ILE A 178 14.40 2.95 7.86
C ILE A 178 14.11 4.03 6.83
N SER A 179 14.42 5.30 7.11
CA SER A 179 14.27 6.38 6.14
C SER A 179 15.17 6.22 4.92
N GLU A 180 16.37 5.67 5.08
CA GLU A 180 17.26 5.32 3.96
C GLU A 180 16.70 4.18 3.11
N ARG A 181 15.99 3.23 3.73
CA ARG A 181 15.40 2.06 3.05
C ARG A 181 14.08 2.37 2.35
N TYR A 182 13.19 3.12 3.00
CA TYR A 182 11.86 3.45 2.50
C TYR A 182 11.78 4.80 1.81
N GLY A 183 12.48 5.80 2.34
CA GLY A 183 12.34 7.20 1.98
C GLY A 183 11.75 8.04 3.11
N LYS A 184 11.82 9.37 2.94
CA LYS A 184 11.33 10.34 3.94
C LYS A 184 9.90 10.83 3.66
N THR A 185 9.41 10.58 2.45
CA THR A 185 8.07 10.99 2.04
C THR A 185 7.14 9.79 2.13
N TYR A 186 6.05 9.95 2.86
CA TYR A 186 5.01 8.92 2.95
C TYR A 186 4.13 8.93 1.68
N HIS A 187 3.92 7.74 1.13
CA HIS A 187 3.05 7.51 -0.01
C HIS A 187 1.82 6.72 0.46
N PRO A 188 0.70 7.41 0.79
CA PRO A 188 -0.50 6.70 1.24
C PRO A 188 -1.09 5.88 0.08
N ILE A 189 -1.57 4.68 0.42
CA ILE A 189 -2.38 3.90 -0.52
C ILE A 189 -3.78 4.52 -0.52
N PRO A 190 -4.39 4.74 -1.70
CA PRO A 190 -5.79 5.11 -1.78
C PRO A 190 -6.64 4.04 -1.10
N THR A 191 -7.39 4.41 -0.07
CA THR A 191 -8.43 3.54 0.50
C THR A 191 -9.63 3.57 -0.42
N ASN A 192 -10.01 2.40 -0.94
CA ASN A 192 -11.24 2.23 -1.73
C ASN A 192 -12.48 2.43 -0.86
#